data_cfe7d188b12a88a4db45ff8ea39452fc
#
_entry.id   cfe7d188b12a88a4db45ff8ea39452fc
#
_cell.length_a   1.000
_cell.length_b   1.000
_cell.length_c   1.000
_cell.angle_alpha   90.00
_cell.angle_beta   90.00
_cell.angle_gamma   90.00
#
_symmetry.space_group_name_H-M   'P 1'
#
loop_
_entity.id
_entity.type
_entity.pdbx_description
1 polymer ?
#
loop_
_entity_poly.entity_id
_entity_poly.type
_entity_poly.pdbx_seq_one_letter_code
_entity_poly.pdbx_strand_id
1 'polypeptide(L)'
;MTGNLVTKNSLTPDVRNGIDFKIADLSLADFGRKELRIAEHEMPGLMSLRREYAEVQPLKGARISGSLHMTVQTAVLIETLTALGAEVRWASCNIFSTQDHAAAAVVVGPHGTPDEPKGVPVFAWKGETLEEYWWAAEQMLTWPDPDKPANMILDDGGDATMLVLRGMQYEKAGVVPPAEEDDPAEWKVFLNLLRTRFETDKDKWTKIAESVKGVTEETTTGVLRLYQFAAAGDLAFPAINVNDSVTKSKFDNKYGTRHSLIDGINRGTDALIGGKKVLICGYGDVGKGCAEAMKGQGARVSVTEIDPINALQAMMEGFDVVTVEEAIGDADIVVTATGNKDIIMLEHIKAMKDHAILGNIGHFDNEIDMAGLERSGATRVNVKPQVDLWTFGDTGRSIIVLSEGRLLNLGNATGHPSFVMSNSFANQTIAQIELWTKNDEYDNEVYRLPKHLDEKVARIHVEALGGHLTKLTKEQAEYLGVDVEGPYKPXXXXXXXXXXXXXXXXXXXXXXXXXXXXXXXXXXXXXXXXXXXXXXXXXXXXXXXXXXXXXXXXXXXXXXXXXXXXXRATDSRWPPTSQRRRCTASTVTSHRRCMRWRRCSRSTALARSTRSRGCVAATTW
;
A
#
# COMPACT_ATOMS: atom_id res chain seq x y z
N MET A 1 -7.30 -26.99 -27.38
CA MET A 1 -8.61 -26.76 -26.76
C MET A 1 -8.90 -25.28 -26.83
N THR A 2 -9.84 -24.90 -27.67
CA THR A 2 -10.20 -23.51 -27.92
C THR A 2 -11.02 -22.99 -26.75
N GLY A 3 -10.38 -22.22 -25.87
CA GLY A 3 -11.10 -21.46 -24.86
C GLY A 3 -12.02 -20.46 -25.56
N ASN A 4 -13.27 -20.45 -25.20
CA ASN A 4 -14.25 -19.48 -25.66
C ASN A 4 -13.78 -18.09 -25.24
N LEU A 5 -13.24 -17.34 -26.17
CA LEU A 5 -13.01 -15.91 -26.02
C LEU A 5 -14.38 -15.25 -25.78
N VAL A 6 -14.58 -14.72 -24.60
CA VAL A 6 -15.72 -13.86 -24.31
C VAL A 6 -15.64 -12.73 -25.34
N THR A 7 -16.57 -12.73 -26.27
CA THR A 7 -16.60 -11.70 -27.31
C THR A 7 -16.79 -10.31 -26.70
N LYS A 8 -15.98 -9.40 -27.10
CA LYS A 8 -15.88 -7.99 -26.65
C LYS A 8 -17.17 -7.14 -26.75
N ASN A 9 -18.34 -7.73 -26.97
CA ASN A 9 -19.58 -6.99 -27.16
C ASN A 9 -20.60 -7.31 -26.07
N SER A 10 -20.67 -6.45 -25.12
CA SER A 10 -21.60 -6.23 -24.02
C SER A 10 -21.19 -6.89 -22.69
N LEU A 11 -20.55 -6.08 -21.86
CA LEU A 11 -20.42 -6.35 -20.43
C LEU A 11 -21.83 -6.27 -19.81
N THR A 12 -22.52 -7.43 -19.79
CA THR A 12 -23.82 -7.56 -19.13
C THR A 12 -23.78 -8.78 -18.20
N PRO A 13 -24.41 -8.71 -17.05
CA PRO A 13 -24.50 -9.88 -16.18
C PRO A 13 -25.25 -11.01 -16.85
N ASP A 14 -24.82 -12.24 -16.59
CA ASP A 14 -25.63 -13.42 -16.81
C ASP A 14 -26.64 -13.54 -15.67
N VAL A 15 -27.80 -14.13 -15.93
CA VAL A 15 -28.81 -14.34 -14.89
C VAL A 15 -29.30 -15.79 -14.97
N ARG A 16 -29.23 -16.51 -13.85
CA ARG A 16 -29.82 -17.86 -13.73
C ARG A 16 -30.48 -17.97 -12.36
N ASN A 17 -31.68 -18.50 -12.33
CA ASN A 17 -32.43 -18.72 -11.11
C ASN A 17 -32.50 -17.46 -10.22
N GLY A 18 -32.63 -16.28 -10.85
CA GLY A 18 -32.72 -15.00 -10.14
C GLY A 18 -31.40 -14.45 -9.61
N ILE A 19 -30.28 -15.13 -9.85
CA ILE A 19 -28.94 -14.68 -9.44
C ILE A 19 -28.25 -14.08 -10.67
N ASP A 20 -27.80 -12.84 -10.53
CA ASP A 20 -26.97 -12.17 -11.54
C ASP A 20 -25.49 -12.37 -11.21
N PHE A 21 -24.68 -12.63 -12.22
CA PHE A 21 -23.26 -12.91 -12.04
C PHE A 21 -22.51 -12.70 -13.36
N LYS A 22 -21.18 -12.63 -13.28
CA LYS A 22 -20.30 -12.72 -14.44
C LYS A 22 -19.00 -13.40 -14.00
N ILE A 23 -18.80 -14.62 -14.48
CA ILE A 23 -17.63 -15.46 -14.14
C ILE A 23 -17.17 -16.18 -15.40
N ALA A 24 -16.01 -16.82 -15.33
CA ALA A 24 -15.43 -17.50 -16.49
C ALA A 24 -16.26 -18.70 -16.96
N ASP A 25 -16.65 -19.61 -16.04
CA ASP A 25 -17.29 -20.88 -16.41
C ASP A 25 -17.97 -21.54 -15.19
N LEU A 26 -19.30 -21.58 -15.20
CA LEU A 26 -20.08 -22.26 -14.14
C LEU A 26 -19.80 -23.76 -14.04
N SER A 27 -19.34 -24.40 -15.11
CA SER A 27 -19.06 -25.85 -15.10
C SER A 27 -17.91 -26.23 -14.16
N LEU A 28 -17.12 -25.25 -13.72
CA LEU A 28 -16.01 -25.44 -12.78
C LEU A 28 -16.49 -25.58 -11.33
N ALA A 29 -17.78 -25.41 -11.06
CA ALA A 29 -18.33 -25.36 -9.69
C ALA A 29 -18.05 -26.62 -8.87
N ASP A 30 -18.15 -27.81 -9.47
CA ASP A 30 -17.88 -29.06 -8.75
C ASP A 30 -16.42 -29.16 -8.31
N PHE A 31 -15.51 -28.77 -9.16
CA PHE A 31 -14.07 -28.68 -8.80
C PHE A 31 -13.86 -27.68 -7.66
N GLY A 32 -14.44 -26.49 -7.80
CA GLY A 32 -14.37 -25.46 -6.77
C GLY A 32 -14.91 -25.95 -5.43
N ARG A 33 -16.06 -26.62 -5.43
CA ARG A 33 -16.69 -27.17 -4.22
C ARG A 33 -15.78 -28.18 -3.51
N LYS A 34 -15.07 -29.00 -4.26
CA LYS A 34 -14.12 -29.97 -3.69
C LYS A 34 -12.96 -29.25 -3.01
N GLU A 35 -12.42 -28.19 -3.62
CA GLU A 35 -11.35 -27.39 -3.03
C GLU A 35 -11.83 -26.61 -1.79
N LEU A 36 -13.06 -26.07 -1.82
CA LEU A 36 -13.65 -25.41 -0.66
C LEU A 36 -13.72 -26.35 0.56
N ARG A 37 -14.07 -27.61 0.36
CA ARG A 37 -14.12 -28.61 1.45
C ARG A 37 -12.74 -28.82 2.09
N ILE A 38 -11.68 -28.82 1.29
CA ILE A 38 -10.31 -28.89 1.79
C ILE A 38 -9.98 -27.62 2.59
N ALA A 39 -10.31 -26.46 2.03
CA ALA A 39 -10.05 -25.16 2.67
C ALA A 39 -10.81 -25.02 3.99
N GLU A 40 -12.07 -25.43 4.05
CA GLU A 40 -12.87 -25.40 5.30
C GLU A 40 -12.17 -26.15 6.42
N HIS A 41 -11.59 -27.32 6.12
CA HIS A 41 -10.82 -28.10 7.12
C HIS A 41 -9.62 -27.31 7.64
N GLU A 42 -8.98 -26.53 6.78
CA GLU A 42 -7.79 -25.74 7.10
C GLU A 42 -8.11 -24.33 7.61
N MET A 43 -9.41 -23.98 7.78
CA MET A 43 -9.84 -22.63 8.19
C MET A 43 -10.68 -22.70 9.49
N PRO A 44 -10.05 -23.11 10.59
CA PRO A 44 -10.80 -23.33 11.86
C PRO A 44 -11.42 -22.05 12.43
N GLY A 45 -10.84 -20.87 12.14
CA GLY A 45 -11.41 -19.59 12.59
C GLY A 45 -12.80 -19.39 12.03
N LEU A 46 -12.95 -19.50 10.71
CA LEU A 46 -14.25 -19.32 10.04
C LEU A 46 -15.24 -20.43 10.44
N MET A 47 -14.79 -21.67 10.47
CA MET A 47 -15.67 -22.78 10.82
C MET A 47 -16.15 -22.70 12.28
N SER A 48 -15.31 -22.20 13.18
CA SER A 48 -15.68 -21.94 14.58
C SER A 48 -16.76 -20.84 14.67
N LEU A 49 -16.58 -19.75 13.92
CA LEU A 49 -17.55 -18.65 13.89
C LEU A 49 -18.90 -19.11 13.31
N ARG A 50 -18.90 -19.97 12.26
CA ARG A 50 -20.14 -20.56 11.74
C ARG A 50 -20.89 -21.30 12.85
N ARG A 51 -20.20 -22.15 13.60
CA ARG A 51 -20.81 -22.94 14.69
C ARG A 51 -21.32 -22.04 15.81
N GLU A 52 -20.53 -21.05 16.21
CA GLU A 52 -20.87 -20.15 17.32
C GLU A 52 -22.10 -19.29 17.00
N TYR A 53 -22.19 -18.79 15.77
CA TYR A 53 -23.18 -17.77 15.41
C TYR A 53 -24.33 -18.29 14.51
N ALA A 54 -24.34 -19.58 14.16
CA ALA A 54 -25.33 -20.13 13.23
C ALA A 54 -26.78 -19.86 13.67
N GLU A 55 -27.07 -20.02 14.95
CA GLU A 55 -28.42 -19.81 15.51
C GLU A 55 -28.76 -18.34 15.73
N VAL A 56 -27.75 -17.54 16.08
CA VAL A 56 -27.92 -16.12 16.43
C VAL A 56 -28.15 -15.26 15.18
N GLN A 57 -27.53 -15.63 14.05
CA GLN A 57 -27.64 -14.90 12.78
C GLN A 57 -27.30 -13.41 12.93
N PRO A 58 -26.11 -13.07 13.46
CA PRO A 58 -25.79 -11.68 13.81
C PRO A 58 -25.74 -10.73 12.62
N LEU A 59 -25.56 -11.26 11.39
CA LEU A 59 -25.51 -10.46 10.15
C LEU A 59 -26.86 -10.40 9.42
N LYS A 60 -27.94 -10.85 10.05
CA LYS A 60 -29.28 -10.75 9.42
C LYS A 60 -29.60 -9.31 9.07
N GLY A 61 -29.96 -9.06 7.82
CA GLY A 61 -30.25 -7.74 7.30
C GLY A 61 -29.04 -7.00 6.71
N ALA A 62 -27.83 -7.50 6.95
CA ALA A 62 -26.64 -6.95 6.32
C ALA A 62 -26.61 -7.31 4.83
N ARG A 63 -26.38 -6.30 3.98
CA ARG A 63 -26.18 -6.45 2.54
C ARG A 63 -24.74 -6.04 2.25
N ILE A 64 -23.86 -7.05 2.20
CA ILE A 64 -22.41 -6.85 2.11
C ILE A 64 -21.96 -6.86 0.65
N SER A 65 -21.39 -5.74 0.21
CA SER A 65 -20.64 -5.68 -1.06
C SER A 65 -19.19 -5.93 -0.75
N GLY A 66 -18.65 -7.03 -1.26
CA GLY A 66 -17.27 -7.46 -0.99
C GLY A 66 -16.36 -7.33 -2.21
N SER A 67 -15.21 -6.70 -2.02
CA SER A 67 -14.16 -6.53 -3.03
C SER A 67 -12.86 -7.09 -2.46
N LEU A 68 -12.62 -8.38 -2.69
CA LEU A 68 -11.44 -9.07 -2.19
C LEU A 68 -11.17 -10.28 -3.10
N HIS A 69 -9.89 -10.62 -3.28
CA HIS A 69 -9.42 -11.69 -4.18
C HIS A 69 -10.36 -12.90 -4.16
N MET A 70 -10.96 -13.24 -5.31
CA MET A 70 -11.96 -14.32 -5.40
C MET A 70 -11.27 -15.68 -5.44
N THR A 71 -10.66 -16.07 -4.34
CA THR A 71 -9.93 -17.33 -4.16
C THR A 71 -10.83 -18.38 -3.47
N VAL A 72 -10.33 -19.60 -3.38
CA VAL A 72 -10.98 -20.69 -2.62
C VAL A 72 -11.19 -20.24 -1.16
N GLN A 73 -10.21 -19.59 -0.55
CA GLN A 73 -10.30 -19.11 0.85
C GLN A 73 -11.38 -18.04 1.00
N THR A 74 -11.48 -17.14 0.03
CA THR A 74 -12.52 -16.09 0.00
C THR A 74 -13.91 -16.73 -0.16
N ALA A 75 -14.02 -17.81 -0.93
CA ALA A 75 -15.29 -18.55 -1.04
C ALA A 75 -15.76 -19.05 0.34
N VAL A 76 -14.84 -19.52 1.17
CA VAL A 76 -15.17 -19.97 2.54
C VAL A 76 -15.63 -18.76 3.38
N LEU A 77 -14.97 -17.59 3.23
CA LEU A 77 -15.41 -16.34 3.90
C LEU A 77 -16.83 -15.98 3.47
N ILE A 78 -17.10 -15.93 2.17
CA ILE A 78 -18.42 -15.55 1.62
C ILE A 78 -19.50 -16.45 2.21
N GLU A 79 -19.27 -17.77 2.18
CA GLU A 79 -20.24 -18.73 2.69
C GLU A 79 -20.37 -18.67 4.21
N THR A 80 -19.34 -18.22 4.92
CA THR A 80 -19.44 -17.93 6.36
C THR A 80 -20.35 -16.73 6.59
N LEU A 81 -20.15 -15.61 5.86
CA LEU A 81 -20.99 -14.43 5.99
C LEU A 81 -22.47 -14.76 5.70
N THR A 82 -22.74 -15.54 4.67
CA THR A 82 -24.12 -15.96 4.35
C THR A 82 -24.69 -16.90 5.42
N ALA A 83 -23.88 -17.81 5.97
CA ALA A 83 -24.29 -18.69 7.07
C ALA A 83 -24.67 -17.89 8.32
N LEU A 84 -24.10 -16.69 8.49
CA LEU A 84 -24.39 -15.81 9.61
C LEU A 84 -25.53 -14.81 9.34
N GLY A 85 -26.19 -14.93 8.19
CA GLY A 85 -27.41 -14.20 7.86
C GLY A 85 -27.26 -13.07 6.85
N ALA A 86 -26.04 -12.80 6.35
CA ALA A 86 -25.83 -11.72 5.39
C ALA A 86 -26.30 -12.10 3.99
N GLU A 87 -26.78 -11.10 3.24
CA GLU A 87 -26.85 -11.13 1.79
C GLU A 87 -25.52 -10.57 1.27
N VAL A 88 -24.96 -11.18 0.22
CA VAL A 88 -23.60 -10.84 -0.24
C VAL A 88 -23.57 -10.68 -1.77
N ARG A 89 -22.78 -9.74 -2.27
CA ARG A 89 -22.37 -9.60 -3.67
C ARG A 89 -20.85 -9.44 -3.69
N TRP A 90 -20.17 -9.98 -4.68
CA TRP A 90 -18.70 -10.05 -4.63
C TRP A 90 -18.04 -9.74 -5.97
N ALA A 91 -16.88 -9.06 -5.89
CA ALA A 91 -15.95 -8.89 -7.01
C ALA A 91 -14.53 -9.09 -6.50
N SER A 92 -13.59 -9.34 -7.39
CA SER A 92 -12.18 -9.42 -7.01
C SER A 92 -11.56 -8.03 -6.96
N CYS A 93 -10.55 -7.86 -6.12
CA CYS A 93 -9.79 -6.61 -6.00
C CYS A 93 -8.53 -6.60 -6.86
N ASN A 94 -8.36 -7.54 -7.79
CA ASN A 94 -7.19 -7.65 -8.67
C ASN A 94 -7.53 -8.47 -9.91
N ILE A 95 -7.06 -8.02 -11.07
CA ILE A 95 -7.40 -8.62 -12.38
C ILE A 95 -6.86 -10.05 -12.57
N PHE A 96 -5.84 -10.47 -11.81
CA PHE A 96 -5.21 -11.78 -11.99
C PHE A 96 -5.43 -12.75 -10.82
N SER A 97 -6.13 -12.34 -9.75
CA SER A 97 -6.17 -13.12 -8.51
C SER A 97 -7.33 -14.12 -8.43
N THR A 98 -8.35 -13.99 -9.26
CA THR A 98 -9.51 -14.90 -9.22
C THR A 98 -9.11 -16.34 -9.52
N GLN A 99 -9.61 -17.27 -8.71
CA GLN A 99 -9.63 -18.68 -9.04
C GLN A 99 -11.03 -18.98 -9.61
N ASP A 100 -11.10 -19.24 -10.91
CA ASP A 100 -12.37 -19.33 -11.64
C ASP A 100 -13.29 -20.41 -11.09
N HIS A 101 -12.72 -21.51 -10.61
CA HIS A 101 -13.50 -22.60 -9.99
C HIS A 101 -14.07 -22.19 -8.62
N ALA A 102 -13.39 -21.31 -7.89
CA ALA A 102 -13.91 -20.77 -6.63
C ALA A 102 -15.10 -19.84 -6.90
N ALA A 103 -14.99 -18.96 -7.88
CA ALA A 103 -16.08 -18.08 -8.31
C ALA A 103 -17.32 -18.92 -8.72
N ALA A 104 -17.10 -19.95 -9.52
CA ALA A 104 -18.18 -20.85 -9.95
C ALA A 104 -18.86 -21.55 -8.77
N ALA A 105 -18.07 -22.06 -7.81
CA ALA A 105 -18.61 -22.74 -6.62
C ALA A 105 -19.47 -21.79 -5.77
N VAL A 106 -19.06 -20.53 -5.64
CA VAL A 106 -19.80 -19.52 -4.86
C VAL A 106 -21.13 -19.18 -5.54
N VAL A 107 -21.12 -18.98 -6.86
CA VAL A 107 -22.37 -18.68 -7.61
C VAL A 107 -23.34 -19.85 -7.52
N VAL A 108 -22.86 -21.08 -7.73
CA VAL A 108 -23.70 -22.27 -7.65
C VAL A 108 -24.19 -22.49 -6.22
N GLY A 109 -23.32 -22.26 -5.24
CA GLY A 109 -23.63 -22.45 -3.82
C GLY A 109 -23.60 -23.91 -3.38
N PRO A 110 -23.66 -24.17 -2.07
CA PRO A 110 -23.58 -25.55 -1.54
C PRO A 110 -24.79 -26.43 -1.87
N HIS A 111 -25.91 -25.83 -2.28
CA HIS A 111 -27.17 -26.54 -2.52
C HIS A 111 -27.73 -26.36 -3.92
N GLY A 112 -26.97 -25.70 -4.81
CA GLY A 112 -27.39 -25.45 -6.19
C GLY A 112 -26.71 -26.36 -7.19
N THR A 113 -27.03 -26.13 -8.47
CA THR A 113 -26.40 -26.77 -9.62
C THR A 113 -26.04 -25.66 -10.64
N PRO A 114 -25.19 -25.94 -11.61
CA PRO A 114 -24.92 -24.92 -12.66
C PRO A 114 -26.19 -24.44 -13.40
N ASP A 115 -27.20 -25.28 -13.55
CA ASP A 115 -28.48 -24.93 -14.18
C ASP A 115 -29.40 -24.14 -13.23
N GLU A 116 -29.32 -24.46 -11.92
CA GLU A 116 -30.11 -23.80 -10.87
C GLU A 116 -29.18 -23.34 -9.74
N PRO A 117 -28.38 -22.30 -9.97
CA PRO A 117 -27.51 -21.78 -8.91
C PRO A 117 -28.33 -21.24 -7.74
N LYS A 118 -27.81 -21.40 -6.52
CA LYS A 118 -28.45 -20.97 -5.27
C LYS A 118 -27.44 -20.31 -4.32
N GLY A 119 -26.37 -19.79 -4.88
CA GLY A 119 -25.31 -19.16 -4.10
C GLY A 119 -25.38 -17.64 -4.12
N VAL A 120 -24.25 -17.02 -4.37
CA VAL A 120 -24.02 -15.58 -4.21
C VAL A 120 -23.65 -14.97 -5.56
N PRO A 121 -24.19 -13.78 -5.91
CA PRO A 121 -23.71 -13.04 -7.09
C PRO A 121 -22.22 -12.75 -7.02
N VAL A 122 -21.47 -13.15 -8.05
CA VAL A 122 -20.03 -12.91 -8.18
C VAL A 122 -19.75 -12.32 -9.56
N PHE A 123 -18.90 -11.30 -9.59
CA PHE A 123 -18.43 -10.63 -10.82
C PHE A 123 -16.89 -10.67 -10.78
N ALA A 124 -16.31 -11.79 -11.23
CA ALA A 124 -14.87 -11.98 -11.16
C ALA A 124 -14.40 -13.12 -12.07
N TRP A 125 -13.31 -12.91 -12.78
CA TRP A 125 -12.62 -13.96 -13.54
C TRP A 125 -11.13 -13.62 -13.66
N LYS A 126 -10.31 -14.63 -13.85
CA LYS A 126 -8.86 -14.42 -13.99
C LYS A 126 -8.56 -13.83 -15.37
N GLY A 127 -7.88 -12.70 -15.39
CA GLY A 127 -7.47 -12.03 -16.63
C GLY A 127 -8.45 -10.95 -17.10
N GLU A 128 -9.14 -10.29 -16.19
CA GLU A 128 -9.96 -9.12 -16.49
C GLU A 128 -9.11 -8.01 -17.11
N THR A 129 -9.70 -7.22 -18.00
CA THR A 129 -9.13 -5.92 -18.39
C THR A 129 -9.45 -4.90 -17.29
N LEU A 130 -8.82 -3.73 -17.35
CA LEU A 130 -9.13 -2.66 -16.38
C LEU A 130 -10.60 -2.21 -16.49
N GLU A 131 -11.15 -2.15 -17.69
CA GLU A 131 -12.57 -1.82 -17.92
C GLU A 131 -13.48 -2.88 -17.31
N GLU A 132 -13.15 -4.15 -17.48
CA GLU A 132 -13.90 -5.27 -16.91
C GLU A 132 -13.84 -5.25 -15.38
N TYR A 133 -12.66 -4.98 -14.82
CA TYR A 133 -12.44 -4.88 -13.38
C TYR A 133 -13.34 -3.80 -12.74
N TRP A 134 -13.32 -2.57 -13.27
CA TRP A 134 -14.13 -1.49 -12.72
C TRP A 134 -15.62 -1.69 -12.98
N TRP A 135 -16.00 -2.30 -14.12
CA TRP A 135 -17.36 -2.73 -14.37
C TRP A 135 -17.83 -3.74 -13.31
N ALA A 136 -17.00 -4.74 -13.01
CA ALA A 136 -17.30 -5.78 -12.00
C ALA A 136 -17.46 -5.16 -10.61
N ALA A 137 -16.59 -4.21 -10.24
CA ALA A 137 -16.70 -3.45 -8.98
C ALA A 137 -18.04 -2.71 -8.90
N GLU A 138 -18.46 -2.08 -10.00
CA GLU A 138 -19.77 -1.41 -10.06
C GLU A 138 -20.91 -2.41 -9.91
N GLN A 139 -20.86 -3.56 -10.59
CA GLN A 139 -21.92 -4.59 -10.50
C GLN A 139 -22.05 -5.13 -9.08
N MET A 140 -20.95 -5.37 -8.40
CA MET A 140 -20.92 -5.82 -7.01
C MET A 140 -21.60 -4.80 -6.07
N LEU A 141 -21.43 -3.50 -6.36
CA LEU A 141 -22.03 -2.41 -5.59
C LEU A 141 -23.49 -2.11 -6.01
N THR A 142 -23.95 -2.68 -7.14
CA THR A 142 -25.30 -2.44 -7.68
C THR A 142 -26.24 -3.56 -7.23
N TRP A 143 -27.08 -3.26 -6.24
CA TRP A 143 -28.05 -4.24 -5.71
C TRP A 143 -29.33 -4.22 -6.56
N PRO A 144 -30.02 -5.38 -6.69
CA PRO A 144 -31.20 -5.48 -7.57
C PRO A 144 -32.35 -4.54 -7.19
N ASP A 145 -32.52 -4.26 -5.89
CA ASP A 145 -33.53 -3.34 -5.38
C ASP A 145 -32.85 -1.99 -5.09
N PRO A 146 -33.06 -0.96 -5.89
CA PRO A 146 -32.40 0.34 -5.68
C PRO A 146 -32.79 1.03 -4.36
N ASP A 147 -33.90 0.63 -3.74
CA ASP A 147 -34.29 1.13 -2.42
C ASP A 147 -33.58 0.37 -1.28
N LYS A 148 -32.83 -0.68 -1.61
CA LYS A 148 -32.06 -1.49 -0.66
C LYS A 148 -30.63 -1.66 -1.16
N PRO A 149 -29.87 -0.58 -1.25
CA PRO A 149 -28.47 -0.70 -1.70
C PRO A 149 -27.60 -1.42 -0.66
N ALA A 150 -26.33 -1.62 -0.97
CA ALA A 150 -25.35 -2.15 -0.01
C ALA A 150 -25.42 -1.34 1.29
N ASN A 151 -25.35 -2.02 2.43
CA ASN A 151 -25.29 -1.34 3.73
C ASN A 151 -24.04 -1.73 4.54
N MET A 152 -23.18 -2.59 3.99
CA MET A 152 -21.85 -2.91 4.51
C MET A 152 -20.90 -3.11 3.35
N ILE A 153 -19.64 -2.75 3.54
CA ILE A 153 -18.56 -3.00 2.58
C ILE A 153 -17.47 -3.84 3.25
N LEU A 154 -16.95 -4.83 2.54
CA LEU A 154 -15.75 -5.58 2.90
C LEU A 154 -14.75 -5.36 1.76
N ASP A 155 -13.65 -4.68 2.03
CA ASP A 155 -12.73 -4.20 0.99
C ASP A 155 -11.30 -4.70 1.20
N ASP A 156 -10.56 -4.73 0.11
CA ASP A 156 -9.14 -5.09 0.10
C ASP A 156 -8.42 -4.21 -0.91
N GLY A 157 -7.76 -3.17 -0.40
CA GLY A 157 -7.10 -2.15 -1.19
C GLY A 157 -7.88 -0.86 -1.30
N GLY A 158 -9.14 -0.86 -0.88
CA GLY A 158 -9.96 0.34 -0.80
C GLY A 158 -10.59 0.81 -2.11
N ASP A 159 -10.61 -0.04 -3.14
CA ASP A 159 -11.17 0.37 -4.44
C ASP A 159 -12.69 0.51 -4.40
N ALA A 160 -13.40 -0.41 -3.75
CA ALA A 160 -14.86 -0.32 -3.61
C ALA A 160 -15.23 0.92 -2.77
N THR A 161 -14.53 1.15 -1.68
CA THR A 161 -14.72 2.32 -0.82
C THR A 161 -14.45 3.61 -1.60
N MET A 162 -13.36 3.66 -2.36
CA MET A 162 -12.99 4.81 -3.19
C MET A 162 -14.07 5.10 -4.24
N LEU A 163 -14.59 4.04 -4.87
CA LEU A 163 -15.64 4.20 -5.91
C LEU A 163 -16.89 4.86 -5.30
N VAL A 164 -17.32 4.43 -4.13
CA VAL A 164 -18.48 5.00 -3.43
C VAL A 164 -18.21 6.45 -3.00
N LEU A 165 -17.07 6.69 -2.31
CA LEU A 165 -16.78 8.02 -1.75
C LEU A 165 -16.48 9.07 -2.83
N ARG A 166 -15.66 8.72 -3.84
CA ARG A 166 -15.38 9.64 -4.96
C ARG A 166 -16.65 9.87 -5.80
N GLY A 167 -17.42 8.80 -6.03
CA GLY A 167 -18.71 8.91 -6.72
C GLY A 167 -19.64 9.91 -6.02
N MET A 168 -19.80 9.76 -4.71
CA MET A 168 -20.60 10.70 -3.90
C MET A 168 -20.07 12.13 -4.01
N GLN A 169 -18.76 12.32 -3.91
CA GLN A 169 -18.14 13.64 -4.00
C GLN A 169 -18.43 14.31 -5.35
N TYR A 170 -18.30 13.56 -6.45
CA TYR A 170 -18.53 14.10 -7.79
C TYR A 170 -20.03 14.37 -8.03
N GLU A 171 -20.90 13.50 -7.50
CA GLU A 171 -22.36 13.76 -7.54
C GLU A 171 -22.72 15.06 -6.82
N LYS A 172 -22.17 15.28 -5.62
CA LYS A 172 -22.39 16.51 -4.84
C LYS A 172 -21.81 17.74 -5.55
N ALA A 173 -20.67 17.58 -6.21
CA ALA A 173 -20.03 18.66 -6.98
C ALA A 173 -20.76 18.94 -8.30
N GLY A 174 -21.58 17.99 -8.79
CA GLY A 174 -22.29 18.10 -10.06
C GLY A 174 -21.41 17.88 -11.28
N VAL A 175 -20.18 17.39 -11.10
CA VAL A 175 -19.25 17.19 -12.20
C VAL A 175 -18.21 16.11 -11.84
N VAL A 176 -17.88 15.26 -12.81
CA VAL A 176 -16.74 14.33 -12.73
C VAL A 176 -15.55 15.01 -13.43
N PRO A 177 -14.42 15.20 -12.76
CA PRO A 177 -13.28 15.88 -13.38
C PRO A 177 -12.75 15.12 -14.60
N PRO A 178 -12.22 15.82 -15.60
CA PRO A 178 -11.61 15.14 -16.76
C PRO A 178 -10.31 14.43 -16.32
N ALA A 179 -9.98 13.37 -17.03
CA ALA A 179 -8.66 12.73 -16.87
C ALA A 179 -7.59 13.60 -17.56
N GLU A 180 -6.41 13.64 -17.00
CA GLU A 180 -5.25 14.32 -17.58
C GLU A 180 -4.49 13.37 -18.51
N GLU A 181 -3.69 13.94 -19.41
CA GLU A 181 -2.98 13.13 -20.42
C GLU A 181 -2.01 12.13 -19.79
N ASP A 182 -1.35 12.52 -18.70
CA ASP A 182 -0.35 11.71 -18.01
C ASP A 182 -0.91 10.91 -16.82
N ASP A 183 -2.23 10.91 -16.61
CA ASP A 183 -2.87 10.05 -15.60
C ASP A 183 -2.63 8.58 -15.92
N PRO A 184 -2.49 7.73 -14.88
CA PRO A 184 -2.45 6.27 -15.09
C PRO A 184 -3.69 5.75 -15.84
N ALA A 185 -3.50 4.71 -16.65
CA ALA A 185 -4.58 4.11 -17.44
C ALA A 185 -5.77 3.71 -16.56
N GLU A 186 -5.50 3.13 -15.40
CA GLU A 186 -6.53 2.71 -14.45
C GLU A 186 -7.36 3.89 -13.96
N TRP A 187 -6.71 5.02 -13.65
CA TRP A 187 -7.41 6.24 -13.20
C TRP A 187 -8.33 6.79 -14.29
N LYS A 188 -7.88 6.73 -15.55
CA LYS A 188 -8.70 7.14 -16.72
C LYS A 188 -9.96 6.28 -16.84
N VAL A 189 -9.82 4.96 -16.68
CA VAL A 189 -10.95 4.01 -16.72
C VAL A 189 -11.92 4.31 -15.57
N PHE A 190 -11.39 4.51 -14.35
CA PHE A 190 -12.17 4.84 -13.15
C PHE A 190 -13.01 6.11 -13.35
N LEU A 191 -12.38 7.20 -13.81
CA LEU A 191 -13.10 8.46 -14.06
C LEU A 191 -14.15 8.32 -15.17
N ASN A 192 -13.84 7.54 -16.21
CA ASN A 192 -14.77 7.29 -17.30
C ASN A 192 -16.02 6.52 -16.83
N LEU A 193 -15.82 5.52 -15.96
CA LEU A 193 -16.94 4.80 -15.34
C LEU A 193 -17.85 5.76 -14.57
N LEU A 194 -17.26 6.59 -13.71
CA LEU A 194 -18.02 7.55 -12.89
C LEU A 194 -18.75 8.56 -13.76
N ARG A 195 -18.13 9.05 -14.83
CA ARG A 195 -18.74 10.01 -15.76
C ARG A 195 -19.93 9.38 -16.47
N THR A 196 -19.76 8.17 -17.01
CA THR A 196 -20.83 7.43 -17.70
C THR A 196 -22.02 7.19 -16.75
N ARG A 197 -21.72 6.80 -15.51
CA ARG A 197 -22.78 6.58 -14.52
C ARG A 197 -23.49 7.88 -14.14
N PHE A 198 -22.76 8.96 -13.94
CA PHE A 198 -23.31 10.27 -13.59
C PHE A 198 -24.32 10.78 -14.64
N GLU A 199 -24.11 10.44 -15.92
CA GLU A 199 -25.03 10.81 -17.00
C GLU A 199 -26.39 10.10 -16.88
N THR A 200 -26.41 8.89 -16.30
CA THR A 200 -27.62 8.05 -16.23
C THR A 200 -28.25 8.00 -14.84
N ASP A 201 -27.47 8.21 -13.78
CA ASP A 201 -27.93 8.15 -12.38
C ASP A 201 -27.07 9.11 -11.56
N LYS A 202 -27.66 10.22 -11.14
CA LYS A 202 -26.93 11.34 -10.54
C LYS A 202 -26.78 11.25 -9.02
N ASP A 203 -27.33 10.23 -8.39
CA ASP A 203 -27.28 10.07 -6.93
C ASP A 203 -27.03 8.62 -6.48
N LYS A 204 -26.58 7.77 -7.38
CA LYS A 204 -26.29 6.35 -7.11
C LYS A 204 -25.32 6.18 -5.94
N TRP A 205 -24.16 6.84 -6.05
CA TRP A 205 -23.09 6.67 -5.08
C TRP A 205 -23.43 7.32 -3.74
N THR A 206 -24.15 8.43 -3.79
CA THR A 206 -24.66 9.11 -2.59
C THR A 206 -25.62 8.19 -1.83
N LYS A 207 -26.56 7.55 -2.53
CA LYS A 207 -27.50 6.60 -1.91
C LYS A 207 -26.77 5.41 -1.25
N ILE A 208 -25.74 4.88 -1.92
CA ILE A 208 -24.95 3.79 -1.35
C ILE A 208 -24.20 4.29 -0.10
N ALA A 209 -23.51 5.43 -0.20
CA ALA A 209 -22.74 6.00 0.92
C ALA A 209 -23.64 6.25 2.14
N GLU A 210 -24.85 6.75 1.92
CA GLU A 210 -25.81 7.02 3.01
C GLU A 210 -26.38 5.74 3.63
N SER A 211 -26.40 4.63 2.89
CA SER A 211 -26.87 3.33 3.37
C SER A 211 -25.79 2.56 4.15
N VAL A 212 -24.53 2.76 3.79
CA VAL A 212 -23.40 1.98 4.35
C VAL A 212 -23.20 2.33 5.83
N LYS A 213 -23.28 1.31 6.69
CA LYS A 213 -23.01 1.42 8.13
C LYS A 213 -21.54 1.26 8.47
N GLY A 214 -20.74 0.74 7.55
CA GLY A 214 -19.31 0.65 7.77
C GLY A 214 -18.58 -0.20 6.75
N VAL A 215 -17.25 -0.04 6.75
CA VAL A 215 -16.34 -0.80 5.91
C VAL A 215 -15.30 -1.51 6.78
N THR A 216 -14.93 -2.73 6.39
CA THR A 216 -13.78 -3.44 6.96
C THR A 216 -12.72 -3.59 5.87
N GLU A 217 -11.48 -3.21 6.18
CA GLU A 217 -10.39 -3.15 5.18
C GLU A 217 -9.29 -4.16 5.51
N GLU A 218 -8.94 -4.96 4.50
CA GLU A 218 -8.01 -6.10 4.63
C GLU A 218 -6.54 -5.66 4.62
N THR A 219 -6.16 -4.65 3.83
CA THR A 219 -4.74 -4.48 3.49
C THR A 219 -4.22 -3.08 3.82
N THR A 220 -2.90 -2.99 4.04
CA THR A 220 -2.19 -1.75 4.38
C THR A 220 -2.52 -0.59 3.43
N THR A 221 -2.58 -0.87 2.12
CA THR A 221 -2.83 0.17 1.11
C THR A 221 -4.23 0.77 1.24
N GLY A 222 -5.24 -0.09 1.43
CA GLY A 222 -6.62 0.37 1.63
C GLY A 222 -6.77 1.12 2.95
N VAL A 223 -6.13 0.66 4.02
CA VAL A 223 -6.10 1.36 5.32
C VAL A 223 -5.53 2.77 5.16
N LEU A 224 -4.45 2.93 4.38
CA LEU A 224 -3.87 4.25 4.11
C LEU A 224 -4.87 5.18 3.43
N ARG A 225 -5.61 4.67 2.44
CA ARG A 225 -6.70 5.42 1.77
C ARG A 225 -7.79 5.84 2.77
N LEU A 226 -8.20 4.93 3.66
CA LEU A 226 -9.20 5.24 4.70
C LEU A 226 -8.74 6.39 5.60
N TYR A 227 -7.47 6.35 6.06
CA TYR A 227 -6.90 7.45 6.85
C TYR A 227 -6.85 8.75 6.06
N GLN A 228 -6.57 8.70 4.76
CA GLN A 228 -6.57 9.90 3.90
C GLN A 228 -7.99 10.50 3.80
N PHE A 229 -9.02 9.66 3.58
CA PHE A 229 -10.42 10.11 3.55
C PHE A 229 -10.83 10.70 4.91
N ALA A 230 -10.46 10.04 6.01
CA ALA A 230 -10.77 10.52 7.37
C ALA A 230 -10.11 11.87 7.63
N ALA A 231 -8.83 12.01 7.30
CA ALA A 231 -8.07 13.25 7.49
C ALA A 231 -8.64 14.42 6.66
N ALA A 232 -9.20 14.11 5.48
CA ALA A 232 -9.86 15.10 4.63
C ALA A 232 -11.28 15.45 5.09
N GLY A 233 -11.85 14.68 6.04
CA GLY A 233 -13.25 14.84 6.45
C GLY A 233 -14.23 14.26 5.44
N ASP A 234 -13.77 13.37 4.58
CA ASP A 234 -14.52 12.79 3.45
C ASP A 234 -15.01 11.36 3.72
N LEU A 235 -14.67 10.78 4.87
CA LEU A 235 -15.11 9.43 5.22
C LEU A 235 -16.58 9.48 5.67
N ALA A 236 -17.46 8.84 4.91
CA ALA A 236 -18.92 8.95 5.11
C ALA A 236 -19.49 7.92 6.11
N PHE A 237 -18.68 6.97 6.55
CA PHE A 237 -19.11 5.88 7.43
C PHE A 237 -17.90 5.37 8.23
N PRO A 238 -18.11 4.72 9.39
CA PRO A 238 -16.99 4.18 10.16
C PRO A 238 -16.26 3.05 9.42
N ALA A 239 -14.97 2.89 9.74
CA ALA A 239 -14.13 1.87 9.14
C ALA A 239 -13.38 1.09 10.21
N ILE A 240 -13.30 -0.25 10.08
CA ILE A 240 -12.39 -1.07 10.88
C ILE A 240 -11.21 -1.49 10.01
N ASN A 241 -10.03 -1.11 10.46
CA ASN A 241 -8.74 -1.51 9.92
C ASN A 241 -8.43 -2.93 10.41
N VAL A 242 -8.80 -3.92 9.64
CA VAL A 242 -8.54 -5.34 9.94
C VAL A 242 -7.05 -5.66 9.77
N ASN A 243 -6.38 -4.99 8.83
CA ASN A 243 -4.94 -5.22 8.58
C ASN A 243 -4.12 -5.12 9.87
N ASP A 244 -4.45 -4.18 10.76
CA ASP A 244 -3.66 -3.92 11.97
C ASP A 244 -4.09 -4.76 13.18
N SER A 245 -5.06 -5.67 13.03
CA SER A 245 -5.23 -6.76 14.00
C SER A 245 -3.92 -7.56 14.03
N VAL A 246 -3.43 -7.91 15.21
CA VAL A 246 -2.13 -8.59 15.31
C VAL A 246 -2.20 -9.98 14.66
N THR A 247 -3.35 -10.67 14.83
CA THR A 247 -3.58 -11.97 14.19
C THR A 247 -3.76 -11.88 12.68
N LYS A 248 -3.86 -10.66 12.12
CA LYS A 248 -3.81 -10.44 10.66
C LYS A 248 -2.38 -10.05 10.24
N SER A 249 -1.90 -8.88 10.65
CA SER A 249 -0.64 -8.31 10.14
C SER A 249 0.59 -9.16 10.44
N LYS A 250 0.64 -9.80 11.61
CA LYS A 250 1.82 -10.59 12.02
C LYS A 250 1.71 -12.06 11.57
N PHE A 251 0.61 -12.42 10.90
CA PHE A 251 0.37 -13.79 10.39
C PHE A 251 0.25 -13.77 8.86
N ASP A 252 -0.79 -13.15 8.34
CA ASP A 252 -1.05 -13.03 6.90
C ASP A 252 0.13 -12.36 6.17
N ASN A 253 0.44 -11.13 6.55
CA ASN A 253 1.46 -10.33 5.85
C ASN A 253 2.84 -10.99 5.94
N LYS A 254 3.15 -11.69 7.02
CA LYS A 254 4.45 -12.34 7.21
C LYS A 254 4.46 -13.80 6.77
N TYR A 255 3.62 -14.64 7.37
CA TYR A 255 3.64 -16.09 7.10
C TYR A 255 2.95 -16.44 5.78
N GLY A 256 1.93 -15.67 5.40
CA GLY A 256 1.26 -15.83 4.12
C GLY A 256 2.20 -15.57 2.96
N THR A 257 2.92 -14.43 2.99
CA THR A 257 3.88 -14.10 1.93
C THR A 257 5.09 -15.03 1.95
N ARG A 258 5.51 -15.48 3.15
CA ARG A 258 6.60 -16.46 3.28
C ARG A 258 6.31 -17.74 2.48
N HIS A 259 5.04 -18.19 2.51
CA HIS A 259 4.60 -19.35 1.73
C HIS A 259 4.39 -18.99 0.25
N SER A 260 3.61 -17.94 -0.02
CA SER A 260 3.08 -17.67 -1.36
C SER A 260 4.10 -17.07 -2.33
N LEU A 261 5.16 -16.39 -1.85
CA LEU A 261 6.24 -15.92 -2.72
C LEU A 261 6.94 -17.10 -3.39
N ILE A 262 7.30 -18.10 -2.62
CA ILE A 262 7.98 -19.30 -3.15
C ILE A 262 7.07 -20.01 -4.15
N ASP A 263 5.77 -20.14 -3.82
CA ASP A 263 4.78 -20.75 -4.70
C ASP A 263 4.70 -20.00 -6.05
N GLY A 264 4.61 -18.68 -6.01
CA GLY A 264 4.54 -17.85 -7.22
C GLY A 264 5.78 -17.95 -8.09
N ILE A 265 6.97 -17.88 -7.49
CA ILE A 265 8.24 -18.01 -8.21
C ILE A 265 8.35 -19.41 -8.85
N ASN A 266 8.06 -20.47 -8.07
CA ASN A 266 8.17 -21.85 -8.56
C ASN A 266 7.20 -22.12 -9.70
N ARG A 267 5.93 -21.76 -9.56
CA ARG A 267 4.92 -21.97 -10.62
C ARG A 267 5.20 -21.10 -11.85
N GLY A 268 5.66 -19.87 -11.63
CA GLY A 268 5.95 -18.94 -12.73
C GLY A 268 7.17 -19.36 -13.55
N THR A 269 8.24 -19.75 -12.89
CA THR A 269 9.55 -19.90 -13.55
C THR A 269 10.20 -21.28 -13.41
N ASP A 270 9.78 -22.06 -12.42
CA ASP A 270 10.43 -23.33 -12.06
C ASP A 270 11.95 -23.17 -11.80
N ALA A 271 12.37 -21.95 -11.42
CA ALA A 271 13.78 -21.64 -11.17
C ALA A 271 14.21 -22.18 -9.81
N LEU A 272 15.40 -22.77 -9.73
CA LEU A 272 16.01 -23.14 -8.44
C LEU A 272 16.37 -21.86 -7.70
N ILE A 273 15.78 -21.63 -6.54
CA ILE A 273 16.01 -20.43 -5.72
C ILE A 273 17.37 -20.54 -5.00
N GLY A 274 17.74 -21.77 -4.57
CA GLY A 274 18.99 -22.01 -3.85
C GLY A 274 20.23 -21.52 -4.59
N GLY A 275 21.09 -20.79 -3.87
CA GLY A 275 22.33 -20.23 -4.43
C GLY A 275 22.17 -18.91 -5.16
N LYS A 276 20.94 -18.52 -5.53
CA LYS A 276 20.70 -17.26 -6.26
C LYS A 276 20.86 -16.05 -5.35
N LYS A 277 21.22 -14.93 -5.94
CA LYS A 277 21.22 -13.61 -5.29
C LYS A 277 19.81 -13.03 -5.44
N VAL A 278 19.19 -12.73 -4.31
CA VAL A 278 17.80 -12.24 -4.26
C VAL A 278 17.80 -10.87 -3.59
N LEU A 279 17.17 -9.90 -4.23
CA LEU A 279 16.92 -8.57 -3.67
C LEU A 279 15.46 -8.47 -3.30
N ILE A 280 15.16 -8.23 -2.02
CA ILE A 280 13.81 -7.94 -1.53
C ILE A 280 13.76 -6.43 -1.22
N CYS A 281 12.90 -5.70 -1.92
CA CYS A 281 12.75 -4.26 -1.68
C CYS A 281 11.66 -4.05 -0.63
N GLY A 282 12.08 -3.64 0.57
CA GLY A 282 11.21 -3.46 1.74
C GLY A 282 11.40 -4.56 2.78
N TYR A 283 11.42 -4.18 4.08
CA TYR A 283 11.57 -5.12 5.20
C TYR A 283 10.52 -4.88 6.30
N GLY A 284 9.29 -4.52 5.86
CA GLY A 284 8.08 -4.56 6.69
C GLY A 284 7.63 -6.01 6.89
N ASP A 285 6.41 -6.24 7.34
CA ASP A 285 5.94 -7.61 7.60
C ASP A 285 6.01 -8.50 6.34
N VAL A 286 5.60 -7.98 5.19
CA VAL A 286 5.69 -8.69 3.90
C VAL A 286 7.14 -8.98 3.54
N GLY A 287 8.00 -7.98 3.57
CA GLY A 287 9.43 -8.13 3.25
C GLY A 287 10.14 -9.11 4.16
N LYS A 288 9.81 -9.11 5.47
CA LYS A 288 10.34 -10.07 6.44
C LYS A 288 9.99 -11.51 6.04
N GLY A 289 8.71 -11.75 5.71
CA GLY A 289 8.27 -13.06 5.25
C GLY A 289 8.98 -13.49 3.98
N CYS A 290 9.09 -12.58 3.01
CA CYS A 290 9.77 -12.83 1.73
C CYS A 290 11.26 -13.18 1.93
N ALA A 291 11.97 -12.37 2.71
CA ALA A 291 13.41 -12.58 2.95
C ALA A 291 13.67 -13.90 3.68
N GLU A 292 12.87 -14.20 4.71
CA GLU A 292 12.93 -15.48 5.44
C GLU A 292 12.72 -16.67 4.50
N ALA A 293 11.71 -16.58 3.63
CA ALA A 293 11.36 -17.66 2.68
C ALA A 293 12.52 -17.93 1.72
N MET A 294 13.05 -16.88 1.11
CA MET A 294 14.15 -16.99 0.15
C MET A 294 15.42 -17.55 0.81
N LYS A 295 15.76 -17.05 2.02
CA LYS A 295 16.88 -17.57 2.82
C LYS A 295 16.65 -19.06 3.16
N GLY A 296 15.41 -19.43 3.51
CA GLY A 296 15.02 -20.82 3.80
C GLY A 296 15.20 -21.74 2.61
N GLN A 297 15.08 -21.21 1.38
CA GLN A 297 15.34 -21.97 0.15
C GLN A 297 16.84 -21.99 -0.23
N GLY A 298 17.69 -21.36 0.57
CA GLY A 298 19.15 -21.34 0.32
C GLY A 298 19.62 -20.19 -0.56
N ALA A 299 18.81 -19.15 -0.74
CA ALA A 299 19.22 -17.96 -1.48
C ALA A 299 20.16 -17.08 -0.65
N ARG A 300 20.95 -16.26 -1.34
CA ARG A 300 21.76 -15.18 -0.75
C ARG A 300 20.92 -13.91 -0.86
N VAL A 301 20.36 -13.47 0.27
CA VAL A 301 19.33 -12.43 0.30
C VAL A 301 19.90 -11.11 0.80
N SER A 302 19.64 -10.03 0.04
CA SER A 302 19.84 -8.65 0.46
C SER A 302 18.46 -7.96 0.49
N VAL A 303 18.32 -6.93 1.32
CA VAL A 303 17.06 -6.18 1.43
C VAL A 303 17.34 -4.68 1.28
N THR A 304 16.35 -3.94 0.81
CA THR A 304 16.36 -2.46 0.90
C THR A 304 15.33 -2.04 1.96
N GLU A 305 15.60 -0.94 2.66
CA GLU A 305 14.66 -0.45 3.68
C GLU A 305 14.93 1.02 3.99
N ILE A 306 13.86 1.79 4.16
CA ILE A 306 13.94 3.22 4.53
C ILE A 306 13.85 3.42 6.05
N ASP A 307 13.18 2.50 6.77
CA ASP A 307 13.03 2.59 8.23
C ASP A 307 14.29 2.03 8.90
N PRO A 308 15.05 2.86 9.63
CA PRO A 308 16.29 2.38 10.26
C PRO A 308 16.06 1.28 11.30
N ILE A 309 14.87 1.18 11.91
CA ILE A 309 14.57 0.10 12.86
C ILE A 309 14.41 -1.22 12.12
N ASN A 310 13.64 -1.25 11.05
CA ASN A 310 13.49 -2.45 10.21
C ASN A 310 14.82 -2.84 9.56
N ALA A 311 15.60 -1.87 9.09
CA ALA A 311 16.93 -2.10 8.52
C ALA A 311 17.86 -2.77 9.55
N LEU A 312 17.86 -2.25 10.78
CA LEU A 312 18.67 -2.83 11.87
C LEU A 312 18.20 -4.27 12.19
N GLN A 313 16.88 -4.52 12.21
CA GLN A 313 16.35 -5.87 12.40
C GLN A 313 16.83 -6.82 11.30
N ALA A 314 16.80 -6.37 10.04
CA ALA A 314 17.29 -7.18 8.91
C ALA A 314 18.75 -7.58 9.12
N MET A 315 19.60 -6.64 9.56
CA MET A 315 21.02 -6.91 9.84
C MET A 315 21.19 -7.91 10.99
N MET A 316 20.37 -7.78 12.06
CA MET A 316 20.39 -8.72 13.19
C MET A 316 19.98 -10.13 12.75
N GLU A 317 19.13 -10.25 11.75
CA GLU A 317 18.65 -11.53 11.22
C GLU A 317 19.60 -12.08 10.12
N GLY A 318 20.70 -11.38 9.85
CA GLY A 318 21.75 -11.82 8.95
C GLY A 318 21.50 -11.56 7.48
N PHE A 319 20.80 -10.46 7.18
CA PHE A 319 20.63 -9.97 5.81
C PHE A 319 21.52 -8.74 5.58
N ASP A 320 22.02 -8.60 4.37
CA ASP A 320 22.69 -7.38 3.93
C ASP A 320 21.62 -6.32 3.63
N VAL A 321 21.79 -5.12 4.17
CA VAL A 321 20.91 -3.97 3.85
C VAL A 321 21.66 -3.09 2.84
N VAL A 322 21.07 -2.90 1.68
CA VAL A 322 21.69 -2.26 0.51
C VAL A 322 20.70 -1.30 -0.14
N THR A 323 21.16 -0.51 -1.11
CA THR A 323 20.24 0.23 -2.00
C THR A 323 19.95 -0.60 -3.25
N VAL A 324 18.88 -0.22 -3.98
CA VAL A 324 18.55 -0.88 -5.25
C VAL A 324 19.75 -0.78 -6.20
N GLU A 325 20.37 0.39 -6.30
CA GLU A 325 21.46 0.67 -7.23
C GLU A 325 22.71 -0.21 -6.94
N GLU A 326 22.96 -0.53 -5.67
CA GLU A 326 24.09 -1.39 -5.27
C GLU A 326 23.88 -2.85 -5.67
N ALA A 327 22.64 -3.34 -5.68
CA ALA A 327 22.35 -4.77 -5.82
C ALA A 327 21.76 -5.17 -7.17
N ILE A 328 21.08 -4.25 -7.87
CA ILE A 328 20.21 -4.57 -9.02
C ILE A 328 20.97 -5.28 -10.15
N GLY A 329 22.21 -4.88 -10.41
CA GLY A 329 23.04 -5.44 -11.49
C GLY A 329 23.55 -6.86 -11.23
N ASP A 330 23.42 -7.34 -10.00
CA ASP A 330 23.97 -8.64 -9.58
C ASP A 330 22.87 -9.60 -9.09
N ALA A 331 21.64 -9.11 -8.93
CA ALA A 331 20.52 -9.92 -8.46
C ALA A 331 20.00 -10.85 -9.56
N ASP A 332 19.72 -12.09 -9.18
CA ASP A 332 19.06 -13.08 -10.06
C ASP A 332 17.52 -12.96 -9.96
N ILE A 333 17.03 -12.59 -8.78
CA ILE A 333 15.59 -12.43 -8.49
C ILE A 333 15.41 -11.11 -7.73
N VAL A 334 14.49 -10.27 -8.20
CA VAL A 334 14.15 -8.99 -7.55
C VAL A 334 12.65 -9.01 -7.24
N VAL A 335 12.30 -8.76 -5.97
CA VAL A 335 10.90 -8.73 -5.52
C VAL A 335 10.64 -7.44 -4.76
N THR A 336 9.63 -6.67 -5.21
CA THR A 336 9.21 -5.45 -4.49
C THR A 336 8.10 -5.80 -3.48
N ALA A 337 8.20 -5.19 -2.30
CA ALA A 337 7.33 -5.47 -1.15
C ALA A 337 7.20 -4.23 -0.23
N THR A 338 7.22 -3.04 -0.83
CA THR A 338 7.29 -1.78 -0.06
C THR A 338 5.92 -1.17 0.25
N GLY A 339 4.90 -1.47 -0.57
CA GLY A 339 3.60 -0.80 -0.52
C GLY A 339 3.70 0.68 -0.94
N ASN A 340 4.78 1.05 -1.61
CA ASN A 340 5.03 2.41 -2.11
C ASN A 340 4.92 2.40 -3.64
N LYS A 341 5.58 3.31 -4.33
CA LYS A 341 5.59 3.37 -5.79
C LYS A 341 7.00 3.69 -6.30
N ASP A 342 7.20 3.45 -7.58
CA ASP A 342 8.43 3.87 -8.29
C ASP A 342 9.70 3.30 -7.65
N ILE A 343 9.67 2.01 -7.29
CA ILE A 343 10.81 1.35 -6.62
C ILE A 343 11.80 0.80 -7.64
N ILE A 344 11.31 0.06 -8.64
CA ILE A 344 12.14 -0.48 -9.73
C ILE A 344 11.74 0.24 -11.02
N MET A 345 12.51 1.25 -11.36
CA MET A 345 12.31 2.10 -12.54
C MET A 345 12.99 1.48 -13.77
N LEU A 346 12.66 1.97 -14.94
CA LEU A 346 13.22 1.47 -16.22
C LEU A 346 14.75 1.35 -16.19
N GLU A 347 15.44 2.32 -15.59
CA GLU A 347 16.91 2.30 -15.54
C GLU A 347 17.43 1.14 -14.67
N HIS A 348 16.71 0.81 -13.59
CA HIS A 348 17.01 -0.38 -12.78
C HIS A 348 16.80 -1.66 -13.61
N ILE A 349 15.68 -1.74 -14.35
CA ILE A 349 15.36 -2.91 -15.20
C ILE A 349 16.44 -3.12 -16.26
N LYS A 350 16.90 -2.03 -16.89
CA LYS A 350 18.00 -2.07 -17.88
C LYS A 350 19.33 -2.54 -17.26
N ALA A 351 19.53 -2.30 -15.97
CA ALA A 351 20.76 -2.70 -15.27
C ALA A 351 20.75 -4.17 -14.81
N MET A 352 19.57 -4.81 -14.80
CA MET A 352 19.44 -6.19 -14.30
C MET A 352 20.23 -7.20 -15.15
N LYS A 353 20.57 -8.32 -14.54
CA LYS A 353 21.21 -9.46 -15.20
C LYS A 353 20.30 -10.01 -16.31
N ASP A 354 20.93 -10.57 -17.32
CA ASP A 354 20.20 -11.30 -18.37
C ASP A 354 19.39 -12.45 -17.73
N HIS A 355 18.11 -12.52 -18.09
CA HIS A 355 17.13 -13.49 -17.57
C HIS A 355 16.91 -13.41 -16.06
N ALA A 356 17.17 -12.25 -15.43
CA ALA A 356 16.77 -12.02 -14.05
C ALA A 356 15.23 -12.01 -13.94
N ILE A 357 14.72 -12.47 -12.81
CA ILE A 357 13.28 -12.54 -12.53
C ILE A 357 12.89 -11.29 -11.74
N LEU A 358 11.87 -10.58 -12.21
CA LEU A 358 11.34 -9.38 -11.58
C LEU A 358 9.86 -9.59 -11.27
N GLY A 359 9.50 -9.37 -10.01
CA GLY A 359 8.10 -9.46 -9.59
C GLY A 359 7.78 -8.58 -8.41
N ASN A 360 6.51 -8.38 -8.19
CA ASN A 360 5.98 -7.56 -7.10
C ASN A 360 5.06 -8.42 -6.21
N ILE A 361 5.14 -8.21 -4.91
CA ILE A 361 4.23 -8.83 -3.95
C ILE A 361 3.55 -7.75 -3.07
N GLY A 362 3.73 -6.48 -3.40
CA GLY A 362 2.95 -5.37 -2.86
C GLY A 362 1.56 -5.32 -3.52
N HIS A 363 0.61 -4.67 -2.89
CA HIS A 363 -0.80 -4.73 -3.31
C HIS A 363 -1.02 -4.22 -4.74
N PHE A 364 -0.44 -3.06 -5.10
CA PHE A 364 -0.61 -2.45 -6.42
C PHE A 364 0.61 -2.63 -7.32
N ASP A 365 0.39 -2.45 -8.62
CA ASP A 365 1.40 -2.64 -9.68
C ASP A 365 2.35 -1.46 -9.86
N ASN A 366 2.23 -0.40 -9.08
CA ASN A 366 2.99 0.84 -9.24
C ASN A 366 4.40 0.81 -8.63
N GLU A 367 4.82 -0.30 -8.04
CA GLU A 367 6.19 -0.45 -7.53
C GLU A 367 7.20 -0.68 -8.65
N ILE A 368 6.76 -1.22 -9.79
CA ILE A 368 7.61 -1.51 -10.97
C ILE A 368 7.14 -0.65 -12.15
N ASP A 369 8.07 0.02 -12.82
CA ASP A 369 7.80 0.92 -13.95
C ASP A 369 7.45 0.13 -15.23
N MET A 370 6.29 -0.54 -15.22
CA MET A 370 5.82 -1.30 -16.39
C MET A 370 5.56 -0.37 -17.59
N ALA A 371 5.02 0.82 -17.33
CA ALA A 371 4.78 1.81 -18.40
C ALA A 371 6.08 2.26 -19.07
N GLY A 372 7.14 2.48 -18.27
CA GLY A 372 8.47 2.78 -18.81
C GLY A 372 9.02 1.63 -19.64
N LEU A 373 8.84 0.40 -19.15
CA LEU A 373 9.28 -0.80 -19.85
C LEU A 373 8.57 -0.94 -21.22
N GLU A 374 7.26 -0.71 -21.27
CA GLU A 374 6.47 -0.74 -22.51
C GLU A 374 6.95 0.33 -23.49
N ARG A 375 7.23 1.54 -23.00
CA ARG A 375 7.72 2.64 -23.86
C ARG A 375 9.18 2.49 -24.28
N SER A 376 9.94 1.58 -23.64
CA SER A 376 11.38 1.43 -23.89
C SER A 376 11.72 0.86 -25.27
N GLY A 377 10.75 0.27 -25.96
CA GLY A 377 10.97 -0.43 -27.23
C GLY A 377 11.45 -1.87 -27.06
N ALA A 378 11.50 -2.38 -25.81
CA ALA A 378 11.82 -3.78 -25.55
C ALA A 378 10.72 -4.68 -26.14
N THR A 379 11.10 -5.81 -26.69
CA THR A 379 10.16 -6.79 -27.26
C THR A 379 9.61 -7.67 -26.16
N ARG A 380 8.27 -7.72 -26.05
CA ARG A 380 7.58 -8.58 -25.08
C ARG A 380 7.17 -9.89 -25.75
N VAL A 381 7.50 -11.01 -25.10
CA VAL A 381 7.00 -12.34 -25.47
C VAL A 381 6.30 -12.94 -24.27
N ASN A 382 5.00 -13.21 -24.39
CA ASN A 382 4.27 -13.95 -23.34
C ASN A 382 4.67 -15.42 -23.41
N VAL A 383 5.39 -15.90 -22.41
CA VAL A 383 5.89 -17.28 -22.34
C VAL A 383 4.76 -18.23 -21.94
N LYS A 384 3.95 -17.82 -20.95
CA LYS A 384 2.74 -18.49 -20.46
C LYS A 384 1.96 -17.47 -19.64
N PRO A 385 0.72 -17.76 -19.25
CA PRO A 385 -0.05 -16.77 -18.48
C PRO A 385 0.75 -16.17 -17.32
N GLN A 386 0.75 -14.86 -17.24
CA GLN A 386 1.42 -14.04 -16.21
C GLN A 386 2.96 -14.23 -16.14
N VAL A 387 3.59 -14.67 -17.23
CA VAL A 387 5.07 -14.75 -17.33
C VAL A 387 5.48 -14.16 -18.68
N ASP A 388 6.14 -13.03 -18.66
CA ASP A 388 6.58 -12.31 -19.86
C ASP A 388 8.09 -12.18 -19.90
N LEU A 389 8.65 -12.40 -21.08
CA LEU A 389 10.06 -12.16 -21.37
C LEU A 389 10.17 -10.84 -22.15
N TRP A 390 10.89 -9.89 -21.59
CA TRP A 390 11.13 -8.57 -22.20
C TRP A 390 12.58 -8.49 -22.65
N THR A 391 12.83 -8.33 -23.96
CA THR A 391 14.18 -8.31 -24.54
C THR A 391 14.51 -6.91 -25.07
N PHE A 392 15.62 -6.34 -24.58
CA PHE A 392 16.14 -5.04 -25.02
C PHE A 392 16.95 -5.23 -26.33
N GLY A 393 16.53 -4.55 -27.39
CA GLY A 393 17.15 -4.68 -28.72
C GLY A 393 18.60 -4.23 -28.79
N ASP A 394 19.00 -3.27 -27.99
CA ASP A 394 20.34 -2.68 -27.97
C ASP A 394 21.39 -3.60 -27.32
N THR A 395 21.00 -4.34 -26.30
CA THR A 395 21.91 -5.22 -25.53
C THR A 395 21.67 -6.70 -25.80
N GLY A 396 20.48 -7.07 -26.27
CA GLY A 396 20.03 -8.45 -26.41
C GLY A 396 19.66 -9.11 -25.07
N ARG A 397 19.76 -8.37 -23.94
CA ARG A 397 19.41 -8.90 -22.61
C ARG A 397 17.91 -8.99 -22.46
N SER A 398 17.48 -10.01 -21.74
CA SER A 398 16.06 -10.28 -21.45
C SER A 398 15.80 -10.26 -19.96
N ILE A 399 14.61 -9.83 -19.56
CA ILE A 399 14.14 -9.83 -18.18
C ILE A 399 12.82 -10.61 -18.13
N ILE A 400 12.66 -11.47 -17.13
CA ILE A 400 11.42 -12.22 -16.91
C ILE A 400 10.57 -11.40 -15.92
N VAL A 401 9.41 -10.94 -16.36
CA VAL A 401 8.49 -10.16 -15.50
C VAL A 401 7.28 -11.03 -15.16
N LEU A 402 6.96 -11.10 -13.87
CA LEU A 402 5.85 -11.90 -13.35
C LEU A 402 4.61 -11.03 -13.14
N SER A 403 3.46 -11.54 -13.57
CA SER A 403 2.12 -10.94 -13.37
C SER A 403 2.03 -9.47 -13.79
N GLU A 404 2.81 -9.09 -14.81
CA GLU A 404 2.83 -7.71 -15.33
C GLU A 404 3.07 -6.66 -14.22
N GLY A 405 3.89 -7.00 -13.22
CA GLY A 405 4.19 -6.12 -12.09
C GLY A 405 3.15 -6.15 -10.97
N ARG A 406 2.06 -6.90 -11.13
CA ARG A 406 1.03 -7.09 -10.10
C ARG A 406 1.44 -8.20 -9.12
N LEU A 407 0.59 -8.49 -8.15
CA LEU A 407 0.81 -9.51 -7.10
C LEU A 407 1.16 -10.87 -7.72
N LEU A 408 2.45 -11.24 -7.70
CA LEU A 408 2.93 -12.49 -8.29
C LEU A 408 2.42 -13.73 -7.55
N ASN A 409 2.21 -13.62 -6.24
CA ASN A 409 1.73 -14.74 -5.42
C ASN A 409 0.28 -15.15 -5.77
N LEU A 410 -0.50 -14.23 -6.29
CA LEU A 410 -1.88 -14.48 -6.74
C LEU A 410 -1.95 -14.67 -8.26
N GLY A 411 -1.22 -13.85 -9.02
CA GLY A 411 -1.21 -13.96 -10.49
C GLY A 411 -0.55 -15.25 -10.96
N ASN A 412 0.59 -15.61 -10.39
CA ASN A 412 1.36 -16.80 -10.79
C ASN A 412 1.02 -18.05 -9.96
N ALA A 413 0.34 -17.88 -8.79
CA ALA A 413 -0.01 -18.99 -7.91
C ALA A 413 -1.45 -18.82 -7.39
N THR A 414 -1.71 -19.18 -6.15
CA THR A 414 -3.05 -19.21 -5.57
C THR A 414 -3.19 -18.35 -4.30
N GLY A 415 -2.18 -17.54 -4.02
CA GLY A 415 -2.18 -16.64 -2.86
C GLY A 415 -1.78 -17.33 -1.56
N HIS A 416 -2.22 -16.76 -0.46
CA HIS A 416 -1.87 -17.24 0.87
C HIS A 416 -2.60 -18.53 1.22
N PRO A 417 -1.97 -19.41 2.02
CA PRO A 417 -2.60 -20.71 2.37
C PRO A 417 -3.78 -20.53 3.32
N SER A 418 -4.68 -21.52 3.29
CA SER A 418 -5.98 -21.47 3.98
C SER A 418 -5.88 -21.16 5.48
N PHE A 419 -4.93 -21.79 6.19
CA PHE A 419 -4.82 -21.59 7.65
C PHE A 419 -4.47 -20.12 7.99
N VAL A 420 -3.60 -19.50 7.20
CA VAL A 420 -3.25 -18.08 7.39
C VAL A 420 -4.46 -17.19 7.10
N MET A 421 -5.17 -17.46 6.00
CA MET A 421 -6.36 -16.67 5.64
C MET A 421 -7.51 -16.89 6.63
N SER A 422 -7.54 -18.03 7.32
CA SER A 422 -8.48 -18.24 8.42
C SER A 422 -8.33 -17.16 9.51
N ASN A 423 -7.09 -16.77 9.84
CA ASN A 423 -6.85 -15.67 10.78
C ASN A 423 -7.42 -14.34 10.27
N SER A 424 -7.07 -13.97 9.04
CA SER A 424 -7.52 -12.72 8.42
C SER A 424 -9.03 -12.66 8.30
N PHE A 425 -9.63 -13.74 7.79
CA PHE A 425 -11.06 -13.78 7.50
C PHE A 425 -11.92 -13.96 8.75
N ALA A 426 -11.38 -14.58 9.81
CA ALA A 426 -12.04 -14.54 11.12
C ALA A 426 -12.10 -13.10 11.65
N ASN A 427 -11.00 -12.33 11.50
CA ASN A 427 -11.00 -10.90 11.86
C ASN A 427 -12.02 -10.13 11.02
N GLN A 428 -12.08 -10.38 9.70
CA GLN A 428 -13.07 -9.73 8.82
C GLN A 428 -14.51 -10.02 9.26
N THR A 429 -14.81 -11.28 9.52
CA THR A 429 -16.15 -11.70 9.94
C THR A 429 -16.54 -11.03 11.25
N ILE A 430 -15.65 -11.05 12.23
CA ILE A 430 -15.88 -10.42 13.55
C ILE A 430 -16.05 -8.90 13.38
N ALA A 431 -15.21 -8.26 12.54
CA ALA A 431 -15.30 -6.82 12.29
C ALA A 431 -16.62 -6.42 11.60
N GLN A 432 -17.10 -7.24 10.66
CA GLN A 432 -18.41 -7.03 10.03
C GLN A 432 -19.53 -7.14 11.08
N ILE A 433 -19.48 -8.15 11.96
CA ILE A 433 -20.46 -8.30 13.05
C ILE A 433 -20.40 -7.06 13.97
N GLU A 434 -19.20 -6.65 14.39
CA GLU A 434 -19.00 -5.51 15.30
C GLU A 434 -19.60 -4.23 14.71
N LEU A 435 -19.26 -3.87 13.48
CA LEU A 435 -19.80 -2.67 12.83
C LEU A 435 -21.31 -2.76 12.56
N TRP A 436 -21.81 -3.96 12.19
CA TRP A 436 -23.22 -4.13 11.90
C TRP A 436 -24.09 -4.03 13.16
N THR A 437 -23.65 -4.70 14.26
CA THR A 437 -24.47 -4.82 15.47
C THR A 437 -24.30 -3.66 16.44
N LYS A 438 -23.18 -2.92 16.35
CA LYS A 438 -22.85 -1.82 17.28
C LYS A 438 -22.57 -0.52 16.54
N ASN A 439 -23.18 -0.32 15.40
CA ASN A 439 -22.94 0.85 14.54
C ASN A 439 -23.01 2.18 15.31
N ASP A 440 -23.95 2.28 16.24
CA ASP A 440 -24.19 3.50 17.03
C ASP A 440 -23.01 3.86 17.98
N GLU A 441 -22.07 2.94 18.17
CA GLU A 441 -20.89 3.16 19.02
C GLU A 441 -19.69 3.73 18.24
N TYR A 442 -19.81 3.86 16.90
CA TYR A 442 -18.70 4.23 16.01
C TYR A 442 -19.01 5.50 15.23
N ASP A 443 -18.15 6.50 15.34
CA ASP A 443 -18.17 7.70 14.50
C ASP A 443 -17.50 7.40 13.14
N ASN A 444 -17.61 8.33 12.19
CA ASN A 444 -16.99 8.18 10.86
C ASN A 444 -15.46 8.37 10.94
N GLU A 445 -14.80 7.43 11.58
CA GLU A 445 -13.35 7.39 11.79
C GLU A 445 -12.83 5.98 11.48
N VAL A 446 -11.51 5.81 11.53
CA VAL A 446 -10.86 4.52 11.30
C VAL A 446 -10.46 3.90 12.64
N TYR A 447 -10.98 2.74 12.92
CA TYR A 447 -10.80 2.00 14.18
C TYR A 447 -10.02 0.72 13.95
N ARG A 448 -9.34 0.23 14.97
CA ARG A 448 -8.79 -1.13 15.02
C ARG A 448 -9.76 -2.03 15.76
N LEU A 449 -9.79 -3.29 15.37
CA LEU A 449 -10.62 -4.27 16.05
C LEU A 449 -10.27 -4.32 17.55
N PRO A 450 -11.26 -4.32 18.46
CA PRO A 450 -10.99 -4.43 19.91
C PRO A 450 -10.07 -5.61 20.23
N LYS A 451 -9.10 -5.37 21.13
CA LYS A 451 -8.01 -6.32 21.42
C LYS A 451 -8.51 -7.70 21.87
N HIS A 452 -9.58 -7.76 22.65
CA HIS A 452 -10.14 -9.03 23.10
C HIS A 452 -10.67 -9.88 21.93
N LEU A 453 -11.15 -9.24 20.84
CA LEU A 453 -11.62 -9.94 19.63
C LEU A 453 -10.43 -10.47 18.81
N ASP A 454 -9.35 -9.71 18.73
CA ASP A 454 -8.09 -10.14 18.10
C ASP A 454 -7.54 -11.38 18.85
N GLU A 455 -7.54 -11.35 20.20
CA GLU A 455 -7.09 -12.49 21.02
C GLU A 455 -8.04 -13.71 20.88
N LYS A 456 -9.34 -13.48 20.67
CA LYS A 456 -10.29 -14.57 20.39
C LYS A 456 -9.89 -15.32 19.12
N VAL A 457 -9.51 -14.60 18.06
CA VAL A 457 -9.03 -15.23 16.81
C VAL A 457 -7.79 -16.09 17.11
N ALA A 458 -6.82 -15.54 17.83
CA ALA A 458 -5.60 -16.28 18.18
C ALA A 458 -5.93 -17.56 18.97
N ARG A 459 -6.82 -17.45 19.96
CA ARG A 459 -7.21 -18.59 20.83
C ARG A 459 -7.79 -19.74 20.02
N ILE A 460 -8.72 -19.45 19.09
CA ILE A 460 -9.33 -20.46 18.21
C ILE A 460 -8.23 -21.20 17.41
N HIS A 461 -7.25 -20.46 16.89
CA HIS A 461 -6.21 -21.05 16.04
C HIS A 461 -5.16 -21.84 16.85
N VAL A 462 -4.84 -21.39 18.08
CA VAL A 462 -3.94 -22.14 18.98
C VAL A 462 -4.58 -23.51 19.32
N GLU A 463 -5.87 -23.51 19.66
CA GLU A 463 -6.61 -24.74 19.98
C GLU A 463 -6.67 -25.68 18.77
N ALA A 464 -6.92 -25.14 17.57
CA ALA A 464 -6.98 -25.92 16.33
C ALA A 464 -5.65 -26.61 16.02
N LEU A 465 -4.52 -25.99 16.40
CA LEU A 465 -3.19 -26.58 16.23
C LEU A 465 -2.81 -27.53 17.40
N GLY A 466 -3.72 -27.78 18.34
CA GLY A 466 -3.46 -28.63 19.48
C GLY A 466 -2.63 -27.99 20.58
N GLY A 467 -2.51 -26.66 20.56
CA GLY A 467 -1.82 -25.91 21.60
C GLY A 467 -2.67 -25.73 22.84
N HIS A 468 -2.03 -25.63 23.99
CA HIS A 468 -2.70 -25.41 25.30
C HIS A 468 -2.16 -24.15 25.95
N LEU A 469 -3.05 -23.19 26.19
CA LEU A 469 -2.67 -21.93 26.83
C LEU A 469 -2.50 -22.12 28.34
N THR A 470 -1.44 -21.57 28.88
CA THR A 470 -1.25 -21.46 30.34
C THR A 470 -2.29 -20.47 30.87
N LYS A 471 -2.92 -20.81 31.99
CA LYS A 471 -3.91 -19.94 32.64
C LYS A 471 -3.24 -19.18 33.79
N LEU A 472 -3.51 -17.88 33.84
CA LEU A 472 -3.05 -17.05 34.97
C LEU A 472 -3.81 -17.41 36.26
N THR A 473 -3.11 -17.42 37.37
CA THR A 473 -3.77 -17.37 38.69
C THR A 473 -4.24 -15.92 38.95
N LYS A 474 -5.11 -15.74 39.91
CA LYS A 474 -5.56 -14.40 40.31
C LYS A 474 -4.38 -13.53 40.76
N GLU A 475 -3.46 -14.11 41.52
CA GLU A 475 -2.26 -13.41 42.02
C GLU A 475 -1.34 -12.97 40.87
N GLN A 476 -1.21 -13.82 39.84
CA GLN A 476 -0.41 -13.48 38.67
C GLN A 476 -1.07 -12.37 37.84
N ALA A 477 -2.39 -12.43 37.69
CA ALA A 477 -3.16 -11.41 36.97
C ALA A 477 -3.06 -10.06 37.67
N GLU A 478 -3.23 -10.06 39.02
CA GLU A 478 -3.08 -8.86 39.87
C GLU A 478 -1.66 -8.27 39.75
N TYR A 479 -0.62 -9.12 39.77
CA TYR A 479 0.77 -8.67 39.62
C TYR A 479 1.01 -7.99 38.25
N LEU A 480 0.40 -8.52 37.19
CA LEU A 480 0.54 -7.99 35.84
C LEU A 480 -0.40 -6.81 35.56
N GLY A 481 -1.43 -6.61 36.39
CA GLY A 481 -2.45 -5.57 36.18
C GLY A 481 -3.37 -5.88 35.00
N VAL A 482 -3.71 -7.15 34.78
CA VAL A 482 -4.61 -7.60 33.71
C VAL A 482 -5.70 -8.51 34.29
N ASP A 483 -6.74 -8.75 33.53
CA ASP A 483 -7.74 -9.77 33.88
C ASP A 483 -7.18 -11.17 33.62
N VAL A 484 -7.70 -12.16 34.38
CA VAL A 484 -7.28 -13.57 34.23
C VAL A 484 -7.45 -14.07 32.80
N GLU A 485 -8.49 -13.60 32.10
CA GLU A 485 -8.81 -14.02 30.73
C GLU A 485 -8.33 -13.03 29.66
N GLY A 486 -7.56 -12.01 30.07
CA GLY A 486 -7.01 -11.03 29.13
C GLY A 486 -7.90 -9.78 28.95
N PRO A 487 -7.57 -8.90 28.05
CA PRO A 487 -6.41 -8.95 27.15
C PRO A 487 -5.07 -8.76 27.86
N TYR A 488 -4.09 -9.55 27.46
CA TYR A 488 -2.83 -9.70 28.21
C TYR A 488 -1.80 -8.62 27.91
N LYS A 489 -1.84 -8.02 26.70
CA LYS A 489 -0.87 -6.99 26.26
C LYS A 489 -1.57 -5.92 25.39
N PRO A 490 -1.14 -4.69 25.60
CA PRO A 490 -1.71 -3.64 24.74
C PRO A 490 -1.31 -3.84 23.26
N UNK A 491 -2.04 -3.38 22.35
CA UNK A 491 -1.88 -3.43 20.93
C UNK A 491 -0.56 -2.97 20.39
N UNK A 492 0.02 -2.16 20.98
CA UNK A 492 1.34 -1.65 20.68
C UNK A 492 2.44 -2.66 20.95
N UNK A 493 2.24 -3.30 21.70
CA UNK A 493 3.16 -4.30 22.09
C UNK A 493 3.35 -5.41 21.10
N UNK A 494 2.52 -5.66 20.36
CA UNK A 494 2.60 -6.71 19.44
C UNK A 494 2.70 -6.21 18.01
N UNK A 495 2.32 -5.16 17.87
CA UNK A 495 2.34 -4.72 16.53
C UNK A 495 2.84 -3.34 16.42
N UNK A 496 3.71 -3.13 16.16
CA UNK A 496 4.22 -1.83 16.00
C UNK A 496 3.42 -1.15 14.93
N UNK A 497 2.60 -0.54 15.19
CA UNK A 497 1.79 0.20 14.34
C UNK A 497 2.52 1.24 13.61
N UNK A 498 2.67 1.05 12.57
CA UNK A 498 3.21 1.97 11.61
C UNK A 498 2.18 3.01 11.26
N UNK A 499 1.08 2.77 11.51
CA UNK A 499 0.08 3.68 11.13
C UNK A 499 0.00 4.97 11.97
N UNK A 500 0.43 4.88 12.98
CA UNK A 500 0.47 6.04 13.81
C UNK A 500 1.46 7.06 13.32
N UNK A 501 2.25 6.60 12.79
CA UNK A 501 3.25 7.45 12.19
C UNK A 501 2.71 8.16 10.96
N UNK A 502 1.97 7.52 10.34
CA UNK A 502 1.42 8.13 9.20
C UNK A 502 0.39 9.18 9.56
N UNK A 503 -0.19 8.92 10.51
CA UNK A 503 -1.12 9.86 10.96
C UNK A 503 -0.44 11.05 11.57
N UNK A 504 0.48 10.76 12.12
CA UNK A 504 1.25 11.83 12.67
C UNK A 504 1.95 12.60 11.61
N UNK A 505 2.25 11.93 10.70
CA UNK A 505 2.90 12.56 9.60
C UNK A 505 1.91 13.40 8.82
N UNK A 506 0.80 12.90 8.77
CA UNK A 506 -0.21 13.62 8.09
C UNK A 506 -0.68 14.79 8.91
N UNK A 507 -0.64 14.59 10.01
CA UNK A 507 -0.96 15.64 10.87
C UNK A 507 0.14 16.66 10.91
N UNK A 508 1.12 16.18 10.84
CA UNK A 508 2.23 17.08 10.78
C UNK A 508 2.29 17.78 9.43
N UNK A 509 1.90 17.10 8.53
CA UNK A 509 1.87 17.70 7.25
C UNK A 509 0.75 18.71 7.16
N UNK A 510 -0.19 18.40 7.78
CA UNK A 510 -1.28 19.31 7.79
C UNK A 510 -0.96 20.49 8.66
N UNK A 511 -0.31 20.21 9.58
CA UNK A 511 0.11 21.25 10.42
C UNK A 511 1.18 22.08 9.76
N UNK A 512 1.82 21.46 9.12
CA UNK A 512 2.83 22.14 8.36
C UNK A 512 2.21 22.95 7.25
N UNK A 513 1.25 22.41 6.75
CA UNK A 513 0.57 23.13 5.74
C UNK A 513 -0.20 24.30 6.34
N UNK A 514 -0.57 24.07 7.38
CA UNK A 514 -1.26 25.13 8.03
C UNK A 514 -0.30 26.18 8.50
N UNK A 515 0.68 25.73 8.85
CA UNK A 515 1.68 26.63 9.25
C UNK A 515 2.26 27.35 8.04
N UNK A 516 2.27 26.69 7.08
CA UNK A 516 2.73 27.29 5.88
C UNK A 516 1.71 28.28 5.37
N UNK A 517 0.61 27.97 5.59
CA UNK A 517 -0.42 28.87 5.20
C UNK A 517 -0.50 30.04 6.14
N UNK A 518 -0.21 29.79 7.22
CA UNK A 518 -0.14 30.83 8.15
C UNK A 518 1.10 31.69 7.94
N UNK A 519 1.94 31.08 7.64
CA UNK A 519 3.14 31.80 7.31
C UNK A 519 2.97 32.58 6.02
N UNK A 520 2.26 32.02 5.23
CA UNK A 520 2.01 32.71 4.02
C UNK A 520 1.08 33.89 4.28
N UNK A 521 0.35 33.69 5.13
CA UNK A 521 -0.54 34.73 5.47
C UNK A 521 0.17 35.78 6.27
N UNK A 522 0.99 35.37 6.94
CA UNK A 522 1.78 36.29 7.67
C UNK A 522 2.75 36.97 6.77
N UNK A 523 3.10 36.31 5.93
CA UNK A 523 3.97 36.90 4.95
C UNK A 523 3.21 37.85 4.08
N UNK A 524 2.10 37.51 3.87
CA UNK A 524 1.28 38.41 3.12
C UNK A 524 0.88 39.60 3.97
N UNK A 525 0.78 39.36 5.07
CA UNK A 525 0.48 40.43 5.94
C UNK A 525 1.68 41.27 6.14
N UNK A 526 2.64 40.71 6.20
CA UNK A 526 3.85 41.42 6.32
C UNK A 526 4.16 42.15 5.03
N UNK A 527 3.79 41.56 4.06
CA UNK A 527 4.01 42.18 2.80
C UNK A 527 3.04 43.34 2.65
N UNK A 528 2.05 43.18 3.17
CA UNK A 528 1.08 44.22 3.15
C UNK A 528 1.46 45.32 4.12
N UNK A 529 2.00 44.93 5.05
CA UNK A 529 2.48 45.89 5.97
C UNK A 529 3.71 46.57 5.45
N UNK A 530 4.33 45.90 4.88
CA UNK A 530 5.49 46.43 4.24
C UNK A 530 5.10 47.34 3.10
N UNK A 531 4.13 46.95 2.50
CA UNK A 531 3.64 47.76 1.46
C UNK A 531 3.00 49.01 2.03
N UNK A 532 2.51 48.84 3.03
CA UNK A 532 1.91 49.93 3.68
C UNK A 532 2.97 50.83 4.25
N UNK A 533 3.88 50.27 4.66
CA UNK A 533 4.97 51.03 5.16
C UNK A 533 5.74 51.65 4.04
N UNK A 534 5.73 50.98 3.08
CA UNK A 534 6.36 51.53 1.92
C UNK A 534 5.54 52.66 1.36
N UNK A 535 4.40 52.48 1.43
CA UNK A 535 3.53 53.52 1.02
C UNK A 535 3.55 54.70 1.98
N UNK A 536 3.73 54.37 3.06
CA UNK A 536 3.87 55.40 4.03
C UNK A 536 5.21 56.05 3.93
N UNK A 537 6.01 55.38 3.68
CA UNK A 537 7.31 55.89 3.45
C UNK A 537 7.36 56.68 2.17
N UNK A 538 6.64 56.22 1.32
CA UNK A 538 6.60 56.91 0.08
C UNK A 538 5.82 58.20 0.26
N UNK A 539 5.00 58.11 0.99
CA UNK A 539 4.23 59.28 1.33
C UNK A 539 5.04 60.22 2.16
N UNK A 540 5.76 59.71 2.88
CA UNK A 540 6.62 60.53 3.67
C UNK A 540 7.77 61.02 2.87
N UNK A 541 8.06 60.30 2.08
CA UNK A 541 9.08 60.70 1.15
C UNK A 541 8.55 61.77 0.22
N UNK A 542 7.44 61.57 -0.11
CA UNK A 542 6.82 62.57 -0.91
C UNK A 542 6.53 63.82 -0.15
N UNK A 543 6.33 63.65 0.94
CA UNK A 543 6.13 64.76 1.79
C UNK A 543 7.46 65.43 2.09
N UNK A 544 8.31 64.74 2.20
CA UNK A 544 9.63 65.26 2.40
C UNK A 544 10.16 65.87 1.13
N UNK A 545 9.74 65.25 0.17
CA UNK A 545 10.14 65.76 -1.10
C UNK A 545 9.44 67.10 -1.35
N UNK A 546 8.39 67.15 -1.01
CA UNK A 546 7.60 68.30 -1.08
C UNK A 546 8.11 69.34 -0.12
N UNK A 547 8.57 68.99 0.85
CA UNK A 547 9.12 69.88 1.79
C UNK A 547 10.50 70.24 1.38
N UNK A 548 11.02 69.47 0.85
CA UNK A 548 12.31 69.75 0.30
C UNK A 548 12.22 70.67 -0.90
N UNK A 549 11.24 70.39 -1.57
CA UNK A 549 11.04 71.28 -2.69
C UNK A 549 10.61 72.62 -2.26
N UNK A 550 10.02 72.64 -1.35
CA UNK A 550 9.63 73.88 -0.76
C UNK A 550 10.80 74.55 -0.14
N UNK A 551 11.57 73.85 0.34
CA UNK A 551 12.76 74.45 0.92
C UNK A 551 13.76 74.78 -0.14
N UNK A 552 13.68 74.08 -1.05
CA UNK A 552 14.53 74.33 -2.18
C UNK A 552 14.09 75.61 -2.87
N UNK A 553 12.94 75.68 -2.96
CA UNK A 553 12.40 76.91 -3.51
C UNK A 553 12.64 78.08 -2.65
N UNK A 554 12.70 77.87 -1.53
CA UNK A 554 13.01 78.94 -0.63
C UNK A 554 14.49 79.21 -0.61
N UNK A 555 15.16 78.33 -0.75
CA UNK A 555 16.60 78.50 -0.84
C UNK A 555 17.01 79.09 -2.17
N UNK A 556 16.31 78.73 -3.10
CA UNK A 556 16.60 79.29 -4.38
C UNK A 556 16.29 80.78 -4.41
N UNK A 557 15.42 81.07 -3.82
CA UNK A 557 15.08 82.48 -3.67
C UNK A 557 16.09 83.20 -2.82
N UNK A 558 16.64 82.61 -1.99
CA UNK A 558 17.63 83.21 -1.16
C UNK A 558 18.98 83.20 -1.81
N UNK A 559 19.16 82.31 -2.55
CA UNK A 559 20.42 82.22 -3.28
C UNK A 559 20.50 83.25 -4.38
N UNK A 560 19.45 83.47 -4.92
CA UNK A 560 19.43 84.48 -5.94
C UNK A 560 19.74 85.84 -5.40
N UNK A 561 19.50 86.03 -4.30
CA UNK A 561 19.84 87.33 -3.69
C UNK A 561 21.31 87.42 -3.27
N UNK A 562 21.91 86.34 -3.11
CA UNK A 562 23.31 86.41 -2.66
C UNK A 562 24.29 86.40 -3.82
N UNK A 563 23.94 85.90 -4.87
CA UNK A 563 24.83 85.79 -5.98
C UNK A 563 25.27 87.17 -6.52
N UNK A 564 24.61 88.08 -6.24
CA UNK A 564 25.03 89.34 -6.78
C UNK A 564 26.17 90.00 -6.02
N UNK A 565 26.57 89.47 -5.10
CA UNK A 565 27.63 90.26 -4.44
C UNK A 565 29.02 89.69 -4.50
N UNK A 566 29.31 88.67 -4.99
CA UNK A 566 30.73 88.48 -4.78
C UNK A 566 31.44 88.05 -6.00
N UNK A 567 31.71 88.62 -6.68
CA UNK A 567 32.69 88.32 -7.65
C UNK A 567 33.91 89.04 -7.59
N ARG A 568 35.09 88.50 -7.03
CA ARG A 568 36.44 88.88 -7.51
C ARG A 568 37.57 88.20 -6.74
N ALA A 569 38.44 87.79 -7.54
CA ALA A 569 39.90 87.65 -7.35
C ALA A 569 40.33 86.26 -6.87
N THR A 570 40.97 85.62 -7.69
CA THR A 570 42.26 85.42 -8.32
C THR A 570 43.10 84.39 -7.60
N ASP A 571 43.38 83.41 -8.31
CA ASP A 571 44.64 83.03 -8.95
C ASP A 571 45.59 82.15 -8.12
N SER A 572 45.98 81.09 -8.68
CA SER A 572 47.36 80.55 -8.83
C SER A 572 47.59 79.11 -8.34
N ARG A 573 47.74 78.27 -9.34
CA ARG A 573 48.93 77.40 -9.61
C ARG A 573 49.09 76.11 -8.92
N TRP A 574 49.17 75.15 -9.75
CA TRP A 574 49.71 73.78 -9.82
C TRP A 574 51.18 73.67 -9.34
N PRO A 575 51.83 72.46 -9.28
CA PRO A 575 51.45 71.06 -9.39
C PRO A 575 52.33 70.13 -8.46
N PRO A 576 52.78 68.90 -8.91
CA PRO A 576 52.16 67.58 -8.72
C PRO A 576 53.06 66.59 -7.92
N THR A 577 52.70 65.36 -7.85
CA THR A 577 53.48 64.10 -7.92
C THR A 577 53.07 63.07 -6.88
N SER A 578 52.64 61.94 -7.39
CA SER A 578 53.05 60.56 -7.35
C SER A 578 53.36 59.87 -6.00
N GLN A 579 52.73 58.81 -5.72
CA GLN A 579 53.36 57.46 -5.62
C GLN A 579 52.37 56.39 -5.15
N ARG A 580 52.44 55.29 -5.87
CA ARG A 580 51.81 54.01 -5.55
C ARG A 580 52.46 53.34 -4.33
N ARG A 581 51.67 52.63 -3.50
CA ARG A 581 52.22 51.52 -2.78
C ARG A 581 51.16 50.44 -2.65
N ARG A 582 51.54 49.25 -3.11
CA ARG A 582 50.86 47.95 -2.94
C ARG A 582 50.99 47.54 -1.47
N CYS A 583 49.94 46.89 -0.96
CA CYS A 583 50.08 46.02 0.21
C CYS A 583 49.62 44.62 -0.12
N THR A 584 50.52 43.68 0.14
CA THR A 584 50.44 42.25 -0.11
C THR A 584 49.70 41.52 1.02
N ALA A 585 49.01 40.45 0.63
CA ALA A 585 48.31 39.52 1.51
C ALA A 585 49.29 38.66 2.32
N SER A 586 48.97 38.39 3.55
CA SER A 586 49.70 37.43 4.38
C SER A 586 48.82 36.20 4.64
N THR A 587 49.38 35.06 4.31
CA THR A 587 48.84 33.73 4.47
C THR A 587 49.08 33.21 5.88
N VAL A 588 48.06 32.61 6.49
CA VAL A 588 48.24 31.85 7.76
C VAL A 588 48.14 30.38 7.46
N THR A 589 49.21 29.68 7.66
CA THR A 589 49.30 28.23 7.56
C THR A 589 48.91 27.56 8.88
N SER A 590 48.01 26.61 8.82
CA SER A 590 47.72 25.73 9.96
C SER A 590 48.33 24.35 9.74
N HIS A 591 48.94 23.86 10.77
CA HIS A 591 49.66 22.58 10.80
C HIS A 591 48.72 21.37 10.76
N ARG A 592 48.95 20.45 9.84
CA ARG A 592 48.44 19.06 9.87
C ARG A 592 49.48 18.19 10.59
N ARG A 593 49.05 17.53 11.67
CA ARG A 593 49.82 16.42 12.26
C ARG A 593 49.26 15.11 11.70
N CYS A 594 50.10 14.40 11.01
CA CYS A 594 49.87 13.06 10.46
C CYS A 594 50.38 12.03 11.48
N MET A 595 49.49 11.17 11.98
CA MET A 595 49.93 9.99 12.74
C MET A 595 49.95 8.76 11.82
N ARG A 596 51.12 8.25 11.58
CA ARG A 596 51.37 6.97 10.92
C ARG A 596 51.27 5.86 11.96
N TRP A 597 50.47 4.82 11.69
CA TRP A 597 50.57 3.54 12.38
C TRP A 597 51.40 2.59 11.53
N ARG A 598 52.44 2.04 12.12
CA ARG A 598 53.33 1.05 11.49
C ARG A 598 52.74 -0.36 11.65
N ARG A 599 52.71 -1.10 10.55
CA ARG A 599 52.53 -2.56 10.54
C ARG A 599 53.72 -3.22 11.19
N CYS A 600 53.46 -4.16 12.07
CA CYS A 600 54.47 -5.11 12.53
C CYS A 600 54.00 -6.50 12.11
N SER A 601 54.74 -7.06 11.18
CA SER A 601 54.60 -8.44 10.75
C SER A 601 55.61 -9.29 11.53
N ARG A 602 55.18 -10.41 12.10
CA ARG A 602 56.08 -11.51 12.43
C ARG A 602 55.36 -12.84 12.29
N SER A 603 55.95 -13.63 11.42
CA SER A 603 55.74 -15.04 11.19
C SER A 603 56.42 -15.91 12.24
N THR A 604 55.91 -17.09 12.46
CA THR A 604 56.58 -18.39 12.71
C THR A 604 55.53 -19.33 13.28
N ALA A 605 55.27 -20.44 12.79
CA ALA A 605 55.83 -21.69 12.33
C ALA A 605 55.47 -22.83 13.28
N LEU A 606 54.87 -23.82 12.69
CA LEU A 606 54.87 -25.27 12.97
C LEU A 606 54.78 -25.84 14.39
N ALA A 607 53.75 -26.70 14.56
CA ALA A 607 54.04 -28.07 15.07
C ALA A 607 52.85 -29.00 14.82
N ARG A 608 53.13 -30.11 14.19
CA ARG A 608 52.29 -31.29 13.99
C ARG A 608 52.16 -32.09 15.28
N SER A 609 51.01 -32.72 15.51
CA SER A 609 51.00 -34.03 16.14
C SER A 609 49.68 -34.77 15.83
N THR A 610 49.85 -36.01 15.55
CA THR A 610 49.01 -37.05 14.99
C THR A 610 48.23 -37.85 16.04
N ARG A 611 47.23 -38.57 15.52
CA ARG A 611 46.56 -39.80 16.02
C ARG A 611 45.41 -39.56 17.03
N SER A 612 44.30 -40.31 17.04
CA SER A 612 43.95 -41.60 16.38
C SER A 612 42.46 -41.88 16.50
N ARG A 613 41.98 -42.61 15.52
CA ARG A 613 40.90 -43.59 15.36
C ARG A 613 39.84 -43.81 16.45
N GLY A 614 38.61 -43.95 15.97
CA GLY A 614 37.51 -44.59 16.69
C GLY A 614 36.27 -44.65 15.83
N CYS A 615 36.09 -45.74 15.12
CA CYS A 615 34.85 -46.15 14.45
C CYS A 615 33.81 -46.64 15.46
N VAL A 616 32.54 -46.57 15.08
CA VAL A 616 31.45 -47.55 15.19
C VAL A 616 30.12 -46.78 15.11
N ALA A 617 29.38 -46.96 14.19
CA ALA A 617 28.39 -47.86 13.62
C ALA A 617 26.95 -47.31 13.73
N ALA A 618 26.27 -47.45 12.63
CA ALA A 618 24.88 -47.09 12.37
C ALA A 618 23.87 -47.89 13.19
N THR A 619 22.67 -47.34 13.31
CA THR A 619 21.42 -48.06 13.12
C THR A 619 20.22 -47.12 12.96
N THR A 620 19.51 -47.38 11.91
CA THR A 620 18.17 -47.10 11.50
C THR A 620 17.08 -46.91 12.58
N TRP A 621 16.26 -45.93 12.42
CA TRP A 621 14.76 -45.95 12.21
C TRP A 621 14.31 -44.60 11.77
#